data_8c7dda5db67e41812899f90043b3c84c
#
_entry.id   8c7dda5db67e41812899f90043b3c84c
#
_cell.length_a   1.000
_cell.length_b   1.000
_cell.length_c   1.000
_cell.angle_alpha   90.00
_cell.angle_beta   90.00
_cell.angle_gamma   90.00
#
_symmetry.space_group_name_H-M   'P 1'
#
loop_
_entity.id
_entity.type
_entity.pdbx_description
1 polymer ?
#
loop_
_entity_poly.entity_id
_entity_poly.type
_entity_poly.pdbx_seq_one_letter_code
_entity_poly.pdbx_strand_id
1 'polypeptide(L)'
;VSSTLLDKTGKCIDPSQAKFNAVSRLSVIVSDGSGSLELVFFKGIKYVFSKLTIGSTFIFFGKPTLFSSRLNMVHPEIDDPCQNSLPGGTMTGVYPSTEKLKNAGITGKVMNKIMASALNAAGGSIQETLPEYVLKEKGLVPLAFALTNIHFPKDVDSLKKAEYRLKFEELFFLQL
;
A
#
# COMPACT_ATOMS: atom_id res chain seq x y z
N VAL A 1 21.12 0.80 -9.31
CA VAL A 1 20.66 1.71 -8.23
C VAL A 1 21.84 2.47 -7.68
N SER A 2 21.80 3.79 -7.64
CA SER A 2 22.79 4.64 -6.96
C SER A 2 22.08 5.47 -5.89
N SER A 3 22.70 5.65 -4.73
CA SER A 3 22.19 6.50 -3.65
C SER A 3 23.15 7.65 -3.38
N THR A 4 22.64 8.86 -3.24
CA THR A 4 23.40 10.07 -2.96
C THR A 4 22.82 10.80 -1.76
N LEU A 5 23.65 11.06 -0.74
CA LEU A 5 23.31 11.86 0.42
C LEU A 5 23.72 13.31 0.17
N LEU A 6 22.82 14.24 0.44
CA LEU A 6 23.05 15.69 0.24
C LEU A 6 22.83 16.44 1.55
N ASP A 7 23.70 17.44 1.79
CA ASP A 7 23.54 18.38 2.89
C ASP A 7 22.54 19.50 2.56
N LYS A 8 22.39 20.48 3.49
CA LYS A 8 21.51 21.65 3.30
C LYS A 8 21.97 22.58 2.16
N THR A 9 23.21 22.48 1.73
CA THR A 9 23.78 23.29 0.64
C THR A 9 23.75 22.56 -0.70
N GLY A 10 23.27 21.30 -0.74
CA GLY A 10 23.22 20.45 -1.94
C GLY A 10 24.56 19.75 -2.25
N LYS A 11 25.51 19.76 -1.32
CA LYS A 11 26.80 19.09 -1.49
C LYS A 11 26.67 17.60 -1.13
N CYS A 12 27.28 16.75 -1.93
CA CYS A 12 27.30 15.29 -1.67
C CYS A 12 28.10 14.98 -0.40
N ILE A 13 27.53 14.11 0.43
CA ILE A 13 28.16 13.58 1.64
C ILE A 13 28.52 12.11 1.39
N ASP A 14 29.74 11.73 1.75
CA ASP A 14 30.17 10.34 1.71
C ASP A 14 29.36 9.51 2.72
N PRO A 15 28.72 8.42 2.29
CA PRO A 15 27.92 7.56 3.15
C PRO A 15 28.69 6.99 4.35
N SER A 16 30.01 6.77 4.19
CA SER A 16 30.88 6.22 5.25
C SER A 16 31.15 7.21 6.39
N GLN A 17 31.01 8.52 6.11
CA GLN A 17 31.26 9.61 7.08
C GLN A 17 30.00 10.39 7.44
N ALA A 18 28.83 9.98 6.92
CA ALA A 18 27.59 10.72 7.06
C ALA A 18 27.08 10.76 8.50
N LYS A 19 27.21 11.92 9.14
CA LYS A 19 26.39 12.24 10.32
C LYS A 19 24.96 12.51 9.82
N PHE A 20 24.04 11.55 9.95
CA PHE A 20 22.66 11.65 9.44
C PHE A 20 21.91 12.90 9.91
N ASN A 21 22.33 13.52 11.01
CA ASN A 21 21.77 14.80 11.49
C ASN A 21 22.12 16.00 10.60
N ALA A 22 23.16 15.89 9.77
CA ALA A 22 23.58 16.93 8.81
C ALA A 22 23.00 16.70 7.40
N VAL A 23 22.45 15.50 7.15
CA VAL A 23 21.86 15.16 5.85
C VAL A 23 20.46 15.72 5.76
N SER A 24 20.20 16.56 4.75
CA SER A 24 18.90 17.16 4.52
C SER A 24 18.09 16.46 3.43
N ARG A 25 18.75 15.74 2.54
CA ARG A 25 18.11 15.08 1.39
C ARG A 25 18.85 13.78 1.06
N LEU A 26 18.08 12.74 0.83
CA LEU A 26 18.55 11.49 0.21
C LEU A 26 17.92 11.42 -1.19
N SER A 27 18.76 11.27 -2.20
CA SER A 27 18.37 10.99 -3.58
C SER A 27 18.80 9.58 -3.95
N VAL A 28 17.87 8.77 -4.44
CA VAL A 28 18.10 7.39 -4.88
C VAL A 28 17.60 7.24 -6.30
N ILE A 29 18.48 6.83 -7.20
CA ILE A 29 18.12 6.53 -8.59
C ILE A 29 17.81 5.04 -8.69
N VAL A 30 16.61 4.71 -9.15
CA VAL A 30 16.15 3.33 -9.38
C VAL A 30 15.86 3.13 -10.87
N SER A 31 16.00 1.89 -11.34
CA SER A 31 15.71 1.52 -12.72
C SER A 31 15.12 0.11 -12.76
N ASP A 32 14.16 -0.11 -13.63
CA ASP A 32 13.58 -1.42 -13.94
C ASP A 32 14.00 -1.96 -15.33
N GLY A 33 14.97 -1.30 -15.96
CA GLY A 33 15.42 -1.61 -17.32
C GLY A 33 14.69 -0.85 -18.43
N SER A 34 13.50 -0.31 -18.17
CA SER A 34 12.74 0.52 -19.13
C SER A 34 13.12 2.00 -19.03
N GLY A 35 13.55 2.44 -17.85
CA GLY A 35 13.91 3.82 -17.57
C GLY A 35 14.51 4.00 -16.17
N SER A 36 14.76 5.25 -15.80
CA SER A 36 15.25 5.61 -14.47
C SER A 36 14.33 6.61 -13.79
N LEU A 37 14.16 6.45 -12.49
CA LEU A 37 13.35 7.32 -11.63
C LEU A 37 14.16 7.76 -10.43
N GLU A 38 14.14 9.06 -10.10
CA GLU A 38 14.76 9.59 -8.89
C GLU A 38 13.76 9.58 -7.74
N LEU A 39 14.11 8.91 -6.64
CA LEU A 39 13.37 8.92 -5.39
C LEU A 39 14.00 9.93 -4.44
N VAL A 40 13.21 10.81 -3.87
CA VAL A 40 13.69 11.90 -3.01
C VAL A 40 13.09 11.82 -1.62
N PHE A 41 13.95 11.82 -0.61
CA PHE A 41 13.54 11.77 0.79
C PHE A 41 14.16 12.92 1.57
N PHE A 42 13.32 13.66 2.33
CA PHE A 42 13.74 14.73 3.23
C PHE A 42 13.58 14.37 4.71
N LYS A 43 12.80 13.29 5.00
CA LYS A 43 12.54 12.78 6.36
C LYS A 43 12.83 11.29 6.43
N GLY A 44 13.18 10.80 7.60
CA GLY A 44 13.44 9.37 7.80
C GLY A 44 14.64 8.83 7.02
N ILE A 45 15.58 9.69 6.63
CA ILE A 45 16.70 9.39 5.72
C ILE A 45 17.50 8.18 6.22
N LYS A 46 17.84 8.14 7.50
CA LYS A 46 18.59 7.03 8.10
C LYS A 46 17.89 5.68 7.90
N TYR A 47 16.58 5.64 8.15
CA TYR A 47 15.77 4.43 7.99
C TYR A 47 15.70 4.00 6.53
N VAL A 48 15.42 4.94 5.63
CA VAL A 48 15.33 4.65 4.18
C VAL A 48 16.67 4.16 3.65
N PHE A 49 17.75 4.84 4.01
CA PHE A 49 19.11 4.47 3.58
C PHE A 49 19.52 3.08 4.05
N SER A 50 19.18 2.69 5.28
CA SER A 50 19.47 1.34 5.78
C SER A 50 18.60 0.26 5.15
N LYS A 51 17.39 0.62 4.67
CA LYS A 51 16.45 -0.32 4.05
C LYS A 51 16.74 -0.58 2.59
N LEU A 52 17.16 0.45 1.86
CA LEU A 52 17.41 0.36 0.42
C LEU A 52 18.82 -0.18 0.16
N THR A 53 18.90 -1.47 -0.15
CA THR A 53 20.15 -2.14 -0.51
C THR A 53 20.34 -2.09 -2.02
N ILE A 54 21.56 -1.74 -2.46
CA ILE A 54 21.94 -1.73 -3.88
C ILE A 54 21.82 -3.17 -4.43
N GLY A 55 21.20 -3.31 -5.59
CA GLY A 55 20.98 -4.61 -6.24
C GLY A 55 19.71 -5.34 -5.82
N SER A 56 19.01 -4.87 -4.79
CA SER A 56 17.71 -5.42 -4.39
C SER A 56 16.56 -4.80 -5.18
N THR A 57 15.49 -5.57 -5.32
CA THR A 57 14.25 -5.13 -5.97
C THR A 57 13.25 -4.66 -4.92
N PHE A 58 12.65 -3.49 -5.16
CA PHE A 58 11.62 -2.91 -4.30
C PHE A 58 10.45 -2.43 -5.14
N ILE A 59 9.27 -2.35 -4.53
CA ILE A 59 8.09 -1.72 -5.11
C ILE A 59 7.97 -0.33 -4.52
N PHE A 60 7.84 0.69 -5.38
CA PHE A 60 7.67 2.07 -4.96
C PHE A 60 6.28 2.56 -5.36
N PHE A 61 5.54 3.08 -4.41
CA PHE A 61 4.22 3.64 -4.63
C PHE A 61 4.20 5.13 -4.28
N GLY A 62 3.80 5.96 -5.22
CA GLY A 62 3.73 7.41 -5.05
C GLY A 62 3.36 8.12 -6.34
N LYS A 63 3.27 9.45 -6.30
CA LYS A 63 2.96 10.28 -7.46
C LYS A 63 4.26 10.72 -8.13
N PRO A 64 4.57 10.28 -9.36
CA PRO A 64 5.71 10.78 -10.10
C PRO A 64 5.47 12.23 -10.55
N THR A 65 6.51 13.04 -10.48
CA THR A 65 6.52 14.43 -10.93
C THR A 65 7.73 14.68 -11.82
N LEU A 66 7.61 15.58 -12.77
CA LEU A 66 8.72 16.00 -13.63
C LEU A 66 9.39 17.22 -13.01
N PHE A 67 10.66 17.12 -12.68
CA PHE A 67 11.46 18.22 -12.17
C PHE A 67 12.82 18.25 -12.89
N SER A 68 13.18 19.41 -13.46
CA SER A 68 14.44 19.58 -14.24
C SER A 68 14.65 18.50 -15.31
N SER A 69 13.60 18.19 -16.07
CA SER A 69 13.59 17.16 -17.13
C SER A 69 13.87 15.72 -16.65
N ARG A 70 13.77 15.45 -15.34
CA ARG A 70 13.86 14.12 -14.75
C ARG A 70 12.58 13.75 -14.02
N LEU A 71 12.16 12.52 -14.17
CA LEU A 71 11.08 11.97 -13.37
C LEU A 71 11.58 11.75 -11.95
N ASN A 72 10.85 12.30 -10.99
CA ASN A 72 11.13 12.09 -9.58
C ASN A 72 9.86 11.73 -8.80
N MET A 73 10.06 11.12 -7.65
CA MET A 73 8.99 10.78 -6.72
C MET A 73 9.43 11.15 -5.30
N VAL A 74 8.67 12.04 -4.67
CA VAL A 74 8.99 12.55 -3.33
C VAL A 74 8.30 11.69 -2.28
N HIS A 75 9.07 11.18 -1.32
CA HIS A 75 8.58 10.34 -0.22
C HIS A 75 7.69 9.18 -0.68
N PRO A 76 8.10 8.34 -1.67
CA PRO A 76 7.32 7.17 -2.03
C PRO A 76 7.20 6.20 -0.85
N GLU A 77 6.12 5.44 -0.82
CA GLU A 77 6.04 4.26 0.01
C GLU A 77 6.93 3.16 -0.58
N ILE A 78 7.67 2.47 0.29
CA ILE A 78 8.63 1.44 -0.11
C ILE A 78 8.15 0.09 0.36
N ASP A 79 7.93 -0.82 -0.58
CA ASP A 79 7.57 -2.20 -0.34
C ASP A 79 8.67 -3.16 -0.74
N ASP A 80 8.87 -4.17 0.11
CA ASP A 80 9.71 -5.31 -0.18
C ASP A 80 8.81 -6.44 -0.70
N PRO A 81 8.94 -6.85 -1.97
CA PRO A 81 8.10 -7.91 -2.54
C PRO A 81 8.23 -9.24 -1.79
N CYS A 82 9.35 -9.48 -1.10
CA CYS A 82 9.57 -10.71 -0.33
C CYS A 82 8.92 -10.69 1.07
N GLN A 83 8.61 -9.51 1.63
CA GLN A 83 8.09 -9.38 3.00
C GLN A 83 6.59 -9.11 3.08
N ASN A 84 5.93 -8.80 1.98
CA ASN A 84 4.54 -8.36 1.94
C ASN A 84 3.63 -9.31 1.14
N SER A 85 3.55 -10.57 1.55
CA SER A 85 2.45 -11.44 1.12
C SER A 85 1.18 -11.10 1.91
N LEU A 86 0.49 -10.02 1.51
CA LEU A 86 -0.88 -9.79 1.96
C LEU A 86 -1.78 -10.85 1.31
N PRO A 87 -2.79 -11.37 2.03
CA PRO A 87 -3.78 -12.26 1.43
C PRO A 87 -4.44 -11.56 0.24
N GLY A 88 -4.58 -12.22 -0.90
CA GLY A 88 -5.38 -11.71 -2.02
C GLY A 88 -4.62 -11.27 -3.28
N GLY A 89 -3.29 -11.31 -3.33
CA GLY A 89 -2.57 -11.04 -4.59
C GLY A 89 -2.15 -9.56 -4.77
N THR A 90 -2.24 -9.04 -6.01
CA THR A 90 -1.70 -7.73 -6.40
C THR A 90 -2.58 -6.53 -6.05
N MET A 91 -3.87 -6.75 -5.75
CA MET A 91 -4.81 -5.68 -5.41
C MET A 91 -5.02 -5.60 -3.90
N THR A 92 -4.95 -4.39 -3.35
CA THR A 92 -5.22 -4.12 -1.93
C THR A 92 -6.13 -2.92 -1.79
N GLY A 93 -6.97 -2.91 -0.74
CA GLY A 93 -7.83 -1.79 -0.43
C GLY A 93 -7.05 -0.52 -0.10
N VAL A 94 -7.51 0.60 -0.64
CA VAL A 94 -6.99 1.93 -0.30
C VAL A 94 -7.94 2.59 0.68
N TYR A 95 -7.50 2.78 1.92
CA TYR A 95 -8.30 3.38 2.97
C TYR A 95 -8.09 4.90 3.04
N PRO A 96 -9.16 5.68 3.23
CA PRO A 96 -9.03 7.11 3.49
C PRO A 96 -8.22 7.31 4.78
N SER A 97 -7.30 8.27 4.76
CA SER A 97 -6.44 8.57 5.91
C SER A 97 -6.42 10.07 6.18
N THR A 98 -6.31 10.43 7.45
CA THR A 98 -6.13 11.81 7.90
C THR A 98 -4.66 12.06 8.23
N GLU A 99 -4.26 13.35 8.26
CA GLU A 99 -2.90 13.71 8.69
C GLU A 99 -2.57 13.23 10.10
N LYS A 100 -3.56 13.25 11.01
CA LYS A 100 -3.39 12.74 12.37
C LYS A 100 -3.03 11.26 12.39
N LEU A 101 -3.71 10.44 11.58
CA LEU A 101 -3.43 9.01 11.46
C LEU A 101 -2.05 8.76 10.86
N LYS A 102 -1.68 9.50 9.80
CA LYS A 102 -0.36 9.42 9.19
C LYS A 102 0.76 9.78 10.17
N ASN A 103 0.57 10.85 10.95
CA ASN A 103 1.53 11.28 11.97
C ASN A 103 1.64 10.28 13.14
N ALA A 104 0.58 9.55 13.44
CA ALA A 104 0.58 8.43 14.39
C ALA A 104 1.16 7.13 13.82
N GLY A 105 1.66 7.14 12.57
CA GLY A 105 2.24 5.95 11.91
C GLY A 105 1.21 4.98 11.33
N ILE A 106 -0.08 5.35 11.33
CA ILE A 106 -1.14 4.51 10.76
C ILE A 106 -1.21 4.78 9.25
N THR A 107 -0.37 4.07 8.52
CA THR A 107 -0.32 4.09 7.05
C THR A 107 -1.32 3.11 6.44
N GLY A 108 -1.53 3.18 5.12
CA GLY A 108 -2.37 2.21 4.39
C GLY A 108 -1.94 0.76 4.62
N LYS A 109 -0.63 0.49 4.75
CA LYS A 109 -0.11 -0.84 5.08
C LYS A 109 -0.51 -1.32 6.47
N VAL A 110 -0.46 -0.43 7.46
CA VAL A 110 -0.89 -0.76 8.82
C VAL A 110 -2.39 -1.05 8.83
N MET A 111 -3.19 -0.26 8.11
CA MET A 111 -4.63 -0.52 7.95
C MET A 111 -4.91 -1.87 7.29
N ASN A 112 -4.20 -2.20 6.22
CA ASN A 112 -4.33 -3.51 5.56
C ASN A 112 -3.98 -4.67 6.52
N LYS A 113 -2.91 -4.55 7.33
CA LYS A 113 -2.56 -5.57 8.33
C LYS A 113 -3.64 -5.71 9.42
N ILE A 114 -4.18 -4.61 9.91
CA ILE A 114 -5.27 -4.60 10.89
C ILE A 114 -6.49 -5.31 10.29
N MET A 115 -6.87 -4.96 9.06
CA MET A 115 -8.01 -5.56 8.38
C MET A 115 -7.82 -7.07 8.14
N ALA A 116 -6.62 -7.49 7.69
CA ALA A 116 -6.30 -8.90 7.54
C ALA A 116 -6.41 -9.67 8.87
N SER A 117 -5.88 -9.09 9.95
CA SER A 117 -5.97 -9.69 11.29
C SER A 117 -7.43 -9.77 11.77
N ALA A 118 -8.22 -8.73 11.55
CA ALA A 118 -9.63 -8.70 11.91
C ALA A 118 -10.46 -9.75 11.16
N LEU A 119 -10.26 -9.86 9.84
CA LEU A 119 -10.93 -10.88 9.02
C LEU A 119 -10.54 -12.30 9.42
N ASN A 120 -9.25 -12.54 9.72
CA ASN A 120 -8.80 -13.84 10.20
C ASN A 120 -9.41 -14.20 11.55
N ALA A 121 -9.50 -13.25 12.47
CA ALA A 121 -10.12 -13.46 13.79
C ALA A 121 -11.63 -13.68 13.69
N ALA A 122 -12.31 -12.98 12.77
CA ALA A 122 -13.75 -13.05 12.58
C ALA A 122 -14.21 -14.22 11.67
N GLY A 123 -13.28 -14.81 10.88
CA GLY A 123 -13.61 -15.68 9.76
C GLY A 123 -14.53 -16.87 10.05
N GLY A 124 -14.49 -17.42 11.28
CA GLY A 124 -15.40 -18.48 11.70
C GLY A 124 -16.71 -18.02 12.32
N SER A 125 -16.86 -16.73 12.61
CA SER A 125 -18.04 -16.15 13.31
C SER A 125 -18.89 -15.24 12.42
N ILE A 126 -18.50 -15.03 11.16
CA ILE A 126 -19.29 -14.23 10.20
C ILE A 126 -20.55 -15.03 9.82
N GLN A 127 -21.69 -14.62 10.36
CA GLN A 127 -22.98 -15.22 10.04
C GLN A 127 -23.56 -14.57 8.78
N GLU A 128 -24.25 -15.40 7.96
CA GLU A 128 -24.97 -14.91 6.79
C GLU A 128 -26.20 -14.11 7.22
N THR A 129 -26.40 -12.97 6.60
CA THR A 129 -27.48 -12.01 6.92
C THR A 129 -28.67 -12.13 6.01
N LEU A 130 -28.47 -12.66 4.79
CA LEU A 130 -29.54 -12.84 3.82
C LEU A 130 -30.04 -14.30 3.82
N PRO A 131 -31.35 -14.50 3.61
CA PRO A 131 -31.90 -15.85 3.46
C PRO A 131 -31.30 -16.60 2.26
N GLU A 132 -31.14 -17.90 2.40
CA GLU A 132 -30.49 -18.74 1.37
C GLU A 132 -31.19 -18.68 0.01
N TYR A 133 -32.54 -18.57 0.00
CA TYR A 133 -33.30 -18.45 -1.24
C TYR A 133 -32.95 -17.16 -2.01
N VAL A 134 -32.69 -16.04 -1.30
CA VAL A 134 -32.28 -14.76 -1.91
C VAL A 134 -30.90 -14.90 -2.53
N LEU A 135 -29.95 -15.55 -1.83
CA LEU A 135 -28.61 -15.79 -2.35
C LEU A 135 -28.66 -16.59 -3.64
N LYS A 136 -29.46 -17.66 -3.69
CA LYS A 136 -29.60 -18.51 -4.87
C LYS A 136 -30.30 -17.79 -6.02
N GLU A 137 -31.41 -17.12 -5.75
CA GLU A 137 -32.20 -16.42 -6.78
C GLU A 137 -31.41 -15.30 -7.44
N LYS A 138 -30.65 -14.53 -6.67
CA LYS A 138 -29.88 -13.36 -7.15
C LYS A 138 -28.43 -13.71 -7.50
N GLY A 139 -28.01 -14.96 -7.36
CA GLY A 139 -26.63 -15.39 -7.65
C GLY A 139 -25.58 -14.69 -6.77
N LEU A 140 -25.93 -14.44 -5.51
CA LEU A 140 -25.05 -13.71 -4.58
C LEU A 140 -24.04 -14.65 -3.93
N VAL A 141 -22.84 -14.13 -3.72
CA VAL A 141 -21.79 -14.81 -2.95
C VAL A 141 -22.06 -14.71 -1.43
N PRO A 142 -21.56 -15.67 -0.61
CA PRO A 142 -21.67 -15.59 0.84
C PRO A 142 -21.05 -14.32 1.42
N LEU A 143 -21.55 -13.83 2.55
CA LEU A 143 -21.08 -12.62 3.22
C LEU A 143 -19.59 -12.69 3.57
N ALA A 144 -19.12 -13.81 4.11
CA ALA A 144 -17.72 -14.01 4.43
C ALA A 144 -16.80 -13.89 3.20
N PHE A 145 -17.23 -14.43 2.05
CA PHE A 145 -16.52 -14.27 0.78
C PHE A 145 -16.50 -12.79 0.34
N ALA A 146 -17.64 -12.10 0.44
CA ALA A 146 -17.74 -10.69 0.05
C ALA A 146 -16.83 -9.81 0.91
N LEU A 147 -16.87 -9.95 2.24
CA LEU A 147 -16.03 -9.18 3.15
C LEU A 147 -14.53 -9.43 2.93
N THR A 148 -14.14 -10.66 2.63
CA THR A 148 -12.73 -10.96 2.33
C THR A 148 -12.30 -10.33 1.01
N ASN A 149 -13.10 -10.49 -0.05
CA ASN A 149 -12.71 -10.06 -1.40
C ASN A 149 -12.93 -8.56 -1.67
N ILE A 150 -13.70 -7.84 -0.85
CA ILE A 150 -13.76 -6.37 -0.95
C ILE A 150 -12.46 -5.72 -0.45
N HIS A 151 -11.76 -6.34 0.50
CA HIS A 151 -10.51 -5.84 1.07
C HIS A 151 -9.27 -6.45 0.42
N PHE A 152 -9.32 -7.75 0.10
CA PHE A 152 -8.21 -8.54 -0.46
C PHE A 152 -8.71 -9.39 -1.64
N PRO A 153 -9.04 -8.76 -2.76
CA PRO A 153 -9.58 -9.48 -3.92
C PRO A 153 -8.51 -10.37 -4.55
N LYS A 154 -8.88 -11.61 -4.86
CA LYS A 154 -8.02 -12.53 -5.61
C LYS A 154 -7.85 -12.09 -7.06
N ASP A 155 -8.93 -11.58 -7.63
CA ASP A 155 -9.05 -11.12 -9.01
C ASP A 155 -10.19 -10.09 -9.14
N VAL A 156 -10.29 -9.48 -10.32
CA VAL A 156 -11.31 -8.44 -10.62
C VAL A 156 -12.73 -9.01 -10.56
N ASP A 157 -12.94 -10.27 -10.91
CA ASP A 157 -14.25 -10.91 -10.90
C ASP A 157 -14.74 -11.14 -9.46
N SER A 158 -13.85 -11.63 -8.59
CA SER A 158 -14.12 -11.77 -7.15
C SER A 158 -14.45 -10.43 -6.49
N LEU A 159 -13.76 -9.36 -6.88
CA LEU A 159 -14.05 -8.00 -6.40
C LEU A 159 -15.45 -7.55 -6.83
N LYS A 160 -15.81 -7.71 -8.11
CA LYS A 160 -17.14 -7.35 -8.62
C LYS A 160 -18.27 -8.11 -7.92
N LYS A 161 -18.09 -9.42 -7.70
CA LYS A 161 -19.06 -10.24 -6.95
C LYS A 161 -19.21 -9.77 -5.52
N ALA A 162 -18.11 -9.44 -4.85
CA ALA A 162 -18.12 -8.89 -3.49
C ALA A 162 -18.85 -7.54 -3.43
N GLU A 163 -18.53 -6.61 -4.34
CA GLU A 163 -19.22 -5.31 -4.43
C GLU A 163 -20.73 -5.47 -4.67
N TYR A 164 -21.09 -6.34 -5.63
CA TYR A 164 -22.50 -6.60 -5.94
C TYR A 164 -23.25 -7.13 -4.73
N ARG A 165 -22.67 -8.09 -4.01
CA ARG A 165 -23.24 -8.68 -2.78
C ARG A 165 -23.47 -7.62 -1.70
N LEU A 166 -22.47 -6.77 -1.41
CA LEU A 166 -22.58 -5.77 -0.35
C LEU A 166 -23.55 -4.64 -0.71
N LYS A 167 -23.52 -4.17 -1.97
CA LYS A 167 -24.48 -3.16 -2.48
C LYS A 167 -25.92 -3.70 -2.45
N PHE A 168 -26.13 -4.96 -2.84
CA PHE A 168 -27.45 -5.59 -2.77
C PHE A 168 -27.97 -5.64 -1.34
N GLU A 169 -27.13 -6.08 -0.40
CA GLU A 169 -27.52 -6.17 1.02
C GLU A 169 -27.91 -4.82 1.61
N GLU A 170 -27.09 -3.80 1.36
CA GLU A 170 -27.38 -2.43 1.83
C GLU A 170 -28.75 -1.94 1.31
N LEU A 171 -29.02 -2.09 0.01
CA LEU A 171 -30.29 -1.68 -0.58
C LEU A 171 -31.45 -2.55 -0.10
N PHE A 172 -31.23 -3.85 0.09
CA PHE A 172 -32.26 -4.77 0.57
C PHE A 172 -32.75 -4.38 1.96
N PHE A 173 -31.84 -4.09 2.90
CA PHE A 173 -32.23 -3.66 4.26
C PHE A 173 -32.76 -2.24 4.34
N LEU A 174 -32.48 -1.39 3.36
CA LEU A 174 -33.09 -0.06 3.29
C LEU A 174 -34.56 -0.10 2.81
N GLN A 175 -34.98 -1.18 2.15
CA GLN A 175 -36.32 -1.34 1.59
C GLN A 175 -37.23 -2.24 2.42
N LEU A 176 -36.72 -2.85 3.49
CA LEU A 176 -37.50 -3.61 4.47
C LEU A 176 -38.11 -2.70 5.52
#